data_f10d781caca54ab63813c33fd6458735
#
_entry.id   f10d781caca54ab63813c33fd6458735
#
_cell.length_a   1.000
_cell.length_b   1.000
_cell.length_c   1.000
_cell.angle_alpha   90.00
_cell.angle_beta   90.00
_cell.angle_gamma   90.00
#
_symmetry.space_group_name_H-M   'P 1'
#
loop_
_entity.id
_entity.type
_entity.pdbx_description
1 polymer ?
#
loop_
_entity_poly.entity_id
_entity_poly.type
_entity_poly.pdbx_seq_one_letter_code
_entity_poly.pdbx_strand_id
1 'polypeptide(L)'
;ATYGLRFSTQREAFDDYLRKSRFAPVNPSPRFDSETYHRMYIDVFHAQQSPLQHYLLHGRSEGRQHVPATVRWFPREIVTPGKRLTPAASELKVALCLHVFYVDFLDRFAQAIERFPVTVDVYLTLADASFETRARQLFGEHARVGKLETRVVPNRGRNFGPVLVEYGQALQEYDLFCHLHSKKSLYSGKEQTQWAEYLIEYLLRDTS
;
A
#
# COMPACT_ATOMS: atom_id res chain seq x y z
N ALA A 1 6.71 -15.20 18.04
CA ALA A 1 5.55 -15.30 17.19
C ALA A 1 5.45 -14.05 16.31
N THR A 2 6.17 -14.04 15.20
CA THR A 2 6.33 -12.90 14.28
C THR A 2 4.98 -12.45 13.66
N TYR A 3 3.96 -13.31 13.65
CA TYR A 3 2.65 -13.04 13.04
C TYR A 3 1.49 -13.05 14.04
N GLY A 4 1.77 -12.91 15.34
CA GLY A 4 0.73 -12.94 16.38
C GLY A 4 -0.02 -14.27 16.56
N LEU A 5 0.36 -15.29 15.79
CA LEU A 5 -0.26 -16.62 15.83
C LEU A 5 0.26 -17.42 17.03
N ARG A 6 -0.65 -18.11 17.70
CA ARG A 6 -0.33 -19.05 18.78
C ARG A 6 -0.68 -20.47 18.33
N PHE A 7 0.23 -21.39 18.52
CA PHE A 7 0.05 -22.80 18.22
C PHE A 7 0.32 -23.63 19.48
N SER A 8 -0.40 -24.73 19.61
CA SER A 8 -0.26 -25.62 20.76
C SER A 8 1.00 -26.50 20.64
N THR A 9 1.42 -26.80 19.42
CA THR A 9 2.59 -27.63 19.14
C THR A 9 3.43 -27.06 17.99
N GLN A 10 4.71 -27.47 17.96
CA GLN A 10 5.59 -27.12 16.82
C GLN A 10 5.11 -27.74 15.50
N ARG A 11 4.53 -28.93 15.56
CA ARG A 11 3.98 -29.62 14.38
C ARG A 11 2.82 -28.81 13.78
N GLU A 12 1.91 -28.35 14.60
CA GLU A 12 0.79 -27.51 14.17
C GLU A 12 1.27 -26.22 13.50
N ALA A 13 2.28 -25.57 14.09
CA ALA A 13 2.91 -24.39 13.50
C ALA A 13 3.57 -24.68 12.14
N PHE A 14 4.21 -25.83 12.02
CA PHE A 14 4.85 -26.25 10.78
C PHE A 14 3.84 -26.61 9.69
N ASP A 15 2.79 -27.31 10.02
CA ASP A 15 1.72 -27.68 9.08
C ASP A 15 0.98 -26.43 8.58
N ASP A 16 0.74 -25.47 9.46
CA ASP A 16 0.16 -24.16 9.07
C ASP A 16 1.11 -23.38 8.14
N TYR A 17 2.40 -23.36 8.44
CA TYR A 17 3.42 -22.79 7.56
C TYR A 17 3.42 -23.46 6.18
N LEU A 18 3.46 -24.77 6.10
CA LEU A 18 3.49 -25.52 4.83
C LEU A 18 2.28 -25.18 3.95
N ARG A 19 1.13 -25.04 4.55
CA ARG A 19 -0.10 -24.68 3.84
C ARG A 19 -0.10 -23.24 3.33
N LYS A 20 0.26 -22.28 4.19
CA LYS A 20 0.21 -20.84 3.87
C LYS A 20 1.34 -20.38 2.97
N SER A 21 2.54 -20.89 3.16
CA SER A 21 3.74 -20.43 2.44
C SER A 21 3.73 -20.71 0.94
N ARG A 22 2.81 -21.54 0.47
CA ARG A 22 2.57 -21.78 -0.96
C ARG A 22 2.06 -20.52 -1.68
N PHE A 23 1.31 -19.67 -0.97
CA PHE A 23 0.57 -18.54 -1.55
C PHE A 23 0.83 -17.21 -0.84
N ALA A 24 1.46 -17.26 0.32
CA ALA A 24 1.70 -16.07 1.14
C ALA A 24 3.17 -16.00 1.58
N PRO A 25 3.73 -14.79 1.72
CA PRO A 25 5.13 -14.58 2.12
C PRO A 25 5.33 -14.81 3.63
N VAL A 26 5.00 -16.00 4.10
CA VAL A 26 5.17 -16.39 5.49
C VAL A 26 6.55 -17.01 5.67
N ASN A 27 7.34 -16.49 6.58
CA ASN A 27 8.68 -17.00 6.87
C ASN A 27 8.64 -18.04 8.02
N PRO A 28 9.30 -19.19 7.87
CA PRO A 28 9.35 -20.21 8.91
C PRO A 28 10.26 -19.79 10.07
N SER A 29 11.25 -18.97 9.80
CA SER A 29 12.19 -18.43 10.77
C SER A 29 12.89 -17.17 10.23
N PRO A 30 13.61 -16.41 11.07
CA PRO A 30 14.43 -15.28 10.59
C PRO A 30 15.58 -15.70 9.65
N ARG A 31 15.86 -16.99 9.53
CA ARG A 31 16.95 -17.49 8.69
C ARG A 31 16.53 -17.86 7.27
N PHE A 32 15.23 -17.80 6.95
CA PHE A 32 14.72 -18.23 5.66
C PHE A 32 13.62 -17.29 5.17
N ASP A 33 13.88 -16.60 4.07
CA ASP A 33 12.91 -15.73 3.39
C ASP A 33 12.16 -16.49 2.30
N SER A 34 10.91 -16.82 2.56
CA SER A 34 10.06 -17.60 1.66
C SER A 34 9.74 -16.85 0.37
N GLU A 35 9.53 -15.54 0.44
CA GLU A 35 9.23 -14.74 -0.76
C GLU A 35 10.44 -14.59 -1.65
N THR A 36 11.61 -14.31 -1.06
CA THR A 36 12.85 -14.25 -1.85
C THR A 36 13.15 -15.59 -2.50
N TYR A 37 12.91 -16.69 -1.81
CA TYR A 37 13.08 -18.02 -2.40
C TYR A 37 12.15 -18.24 -3.60
N HIS A 38 10.88 -17.89 -3.50
CA HIS A 38 9.94 -17.96 -4.63
C HIS A 38 10.33 -17.04 -5.79
N ARG A 39 10.89 -15.86 -5.51
CA ARG A 39 11.37 -14.93 -6.55
C ARG A 39 12.62 -15.45 -7.26
N MET A 40 13.53 -16.07 -6.54
CA MET A 40 14.74 -16.68 -7.11
C MET A 40 14.41 -17.94 -7.92
N TYR A 41 13.41 -18.70 -7.50
CA TYR A 41 13.02 -19.99 -8.07
C TYR A 41 11.54 -19.97 -8.43
N ILE A 42 11.24 -19.33 -9.56
CA ILE A 42 9.86 -19.12 -10.03
C ILE A 42 9.14 -20.43 -10.34
N ASP A 43 9.87 -21.48 -10.69
CA ASP A 43 9.36 -22.84 -10.87
C ASP A 43 8.69 -23.38 -9.61
N VAL A 44 9.29 -23.13 -8.44
CA VAL A 44 8.74 -23.53 -7.14
C VAL A 44 7.44 -22.80 -6.84
N PHE A 45 7.38 -21.50 -7.19
CA PHE A 45 6.17 -20.69 -7.05
C PHE A 45 5.04 -21.19 -7.96
N HIS A 46 5.32 -21.43 -9.24
CA HIS A 46 4.35 -21.95 -10.19
C HIS A 46 3.84 -23.35 -9.83
N ALA A 47 4.72 -24.17 -9.26
CA ALA A 47 4.35 -25.50 -8.75
C ALA A 47 3.57 -25.45 -7.42
N GLN A 48 3.31 -24.24 -6.89
CA GLN A 48 2.61 -24.03 -5.63
C GLN A 48 3.21 -24.82 -4.46
N GLN A 49 4.54 -24.93 -4.43
CA GLN A 49 5.25 -25.64 -3.39
C GLN A 49 5.65 -24.69 -2.25
N SER A 50 5.66 -25.21 -1.03
CA SER A 50 6.19 -24.47 0.11
C SER A 50 7.70 -24.26 -0.06
N PRO A 51 8.23 -23.01 0.02
CA PRO A 51 9.64 -22.72 -0.19
C PRO A 51 10.60 -23.53 0.67
N LEU A 52 10.36 -23.59 1.98
CA LEU A 52 11.23 -24.36 2.88
C LEU A 52 11.12 -25.86 2.62
N GLN A 53 9.91 -26.38 2.36
CA GLN A 53 9.73 -27.79 2.04
C GLN A 53 10.51 -28.16 0.78
N HIS A 54 10.37 -27.37 -0.28
CA HIS A 54 11.11 -27.59 -1.51
C HIS A 54 12.63 -27.52 -1.28
N TYR A 55 13.10 -26.50 -0.54
CA TYR A 55 14.52 -26.36 -0.24
C TYR A 55 15.08 -27.58 0.49
N LEU A 56 14.38 -28.09 1.50
CA LEU A 56 14.84 -29.25 2.29
C LEU A 56 14.82 -30.56 1.51
N LEU A 57 13.83 -30.77 0.65
CA LEU A 57 13.66 -32.03 -0.10
C LEU A 57 14.50 -32.07 -1.37
N HIS A 58 14.66 -30.94 -2.06
CA HIS A 58 15.25 -30.86 -3.38
C HIS A 58 16.29 -29.75 -3.49
N GLY A 59 15.92 -28.51 -3.18
CA GLY A 59 16.70 -27.33 -3.46
C GLY A 59 18.11 -27.36 -2.88
N ARG A 60 18.29 -27.93 -1.69
CA ARG A 60 19.61 -28.07 -1.06
C ARG A 60 20.54 -28.97 -1.89
N SER A 61 20.06 -30.10 -2.38
CA SER A 61 20.81 -31.01 -3.23
C SER A 61 21.03 -30.45 -4.64
N GLU A 62 20.15 -29.59 -5.12
CA GLU A 62 20.25 -28.87 -6.39
C GLU A 62 21.19 -27.65 -6.31
N GLY A 63 21.79 -27.37 -5.15
CA GLY A 63 22.64 -26.20 -4.95
C GLY A 63 21.87 -24.86 -4.91
N ARG A 64 20.55 -24.89 -4.73
CA ARG A 64 19.76 -23.66 -4.62
C ARG A 64 20.11 -22.90 -3.34
N GLN A 65 20.16 -21.59 -3.45
CA GLN A 65 20.48 -20.72 -2.34
C GLN A 65 19.21 -20.27 -1.60
N HIS A 66 19.32 -20.03 -0.32
CA HIS A 66 18.31 -19.30 0.45
C HIS A 66 18.96 -18.11 1.13
N VAL A 67 18.17 -17.10 1.44
CA VAL A 67 18.63 -15.94 2.18
C VAL A 67 17.91 -15.86 3.52
N PRO A 68 18.54 -15.29 4.55
CA PRO A 68 17.85 -14.95 5.78
C PRO A 68 16.68 -14.02 5.43
N ALA A 69 15.61 -14.12 6.18
CA ALA A 69 14.56 -13.11 6.14
C ALA A 69 15.23 -11.77 6.48
N THR A 70 15.52 -10.99 5.46
CA THR A 70 15.96 -9.62 5.68
C THR A 70 14.87 -8.98 6.53
N VAL A 71 15.29 -8.29 7.58
CA VAL A 71 14.36 -7.52 8.40
C VAL A 71 13.68 -6.57 7.42
N ARG A 72 12.54 -6.99 6.88
CA ARG A 72 11.65 -6.04 6.23
C ARG A 72 11.42 -4.96 7.28
N TRP A 73 11.59 -3.74 6.88
CA TRP A 73 11.25 -2.64 7.74
C TRP A 73 9.77 -2.80 8.12
N PHE A 74 9.55 -3.32 9.30
CA PHE A 74 8.26 -3.19 9.95
C PHE A 74 8.36 -1.91 10.78
N PRO A 75 7.40 -1.01 10.69
CA PRO A 75 7.34 0.10 11.62
C PRO A 75 7.46 -0.50 13.03
N ARG A 76 8.55 -0.20 13.73
CA ARG A 76 8.74 -0.67 15.12
C ARG A 76 7.69 -0.08 16.05
N GLU A 77 7.12 1.02 15.64
CA GLU A 77 5.97 1.63 16.28
C GLU A 77 4.74 1.27 15.45
N ILE A 78 3.97 0.33 15.94
CA ILE A 78 2.57 0.22 15.56
C ILE A 78 1.96 1.56 15.95
N VAL A 79 1.42 2.32 15.01
CA VAL A 79 0.60 3.48 15.32
C VAL A 79 -0.53 2.94 16.18
N THR A 80 -0.43 3.21 17.49
CA THR A 80 -1.43 2.72 18.44
C THR A 80 -2.68 3.55 18.18
N PRO A 81 -3.81 2.92 17.82
CA PRO A 81 -5.06 3.65 17.67
C PRO A 81 -5.31 4.50 18.91
N GLY A 82 -5.68 5.75 18.72
CA GLY A 82 -5.97 6.68 19.82
C GLY A 82 -4.82 7.57 20.29
N LYS A 83 -3.65 7.52 19.64
CA LYS A 83 -2.60 8.52 19.91
C LYS A 83 -3.03 9.85 19.27
N ARG A 84 -3.42 10.83 20.06
CA ARG A 84 -3.74 12.17 19.58
C ARG A 84 -2.52 12.79 18.92
N LEU A 85 -2.75 13.54 17.82
CA LEU A 85 -1.70 14.34 17.21
C LEU A 85 -1.11 15.28 18.25
N THR A 86 0.21 15.39 18.23
CA THR A 86 0.89 16.44 19.01
C THR A 86 0.53 17.82 18.43
N PRO A 87 0.55 18.90 19.22
CA PRO A 87 0.33 20.25 18.67
C PRO A 87 1.24 20.55 17.48
N ALA A 88 2.50 20.17 17.53
CA ALA A 88 3.45 20.32 16.41
C ALA A 88 3.01 19.57 15.15
N ALA A 89 2.38 18.39 15.28
CA ALA A 89 1.89 17.65 14.11
C ALA A 89 0.64 18.29 13.48
N SER A 90 -0.16 19.06 14.26
CA SER A 90 -1.32 19.78 13.72
C SER A 90 -0.95 21.04 12.94
N GLU A 91 0.29 21.53 13.08
CA GLU A 91 0.81 22.72 12.38
C GLU A 91 1.47 22.37 11.04
N LEU A 92 1.64 21.08 10.74
CA LEU A 92 2.26 20.63 9.48
C LEU A 92 1.38 20.99 8.28
N LYS A 93 2.01 21.54 7.25
CA LYS A 93 1.41 21.69 5.93
C LYS A 93 1.43 20.36 5.22
N VAL A 94 0.27 19.79 4.98
CA VAL A 94 0.12 18.48 4.35
C VAL A 94 -0.55 18.60 2.99
N ALA A 95 0.08 18.07 1.96
CA ALA A 95 -0.52 17.92 0.64
C ALA A 95 -0.96 16.48 0.40
N LEU A 96 -2.13 16.30 -0.19
CA LEU A 96 -2.63 15.03 -0.65
C LEU A 96 -2.67 15.02 -2.18
N CYS A 97 -1.81 14.23 -2.78
CA CYS A 97 -1.67 14.10 -4.23
C CYS A 97 -2.43 12.87 -4.72
N LEU A 98 -3.49 13.08 -5.48
CA LEU A 98 -4.36 12.02 -5.97
C LEU A 98 -4.27 11.91 -7.50
N HIS A 99 -3.90 10.74 -8.02
CA HIS A 99 -3.99 10.44 -9.45
C HIS A 99 -5.20 9.56 -9.73
N VAL A 100 -6.19 10.09 -10.45
CA VAL A 100 -7.47 9.40 -10.71
C VAL A 100 -7.57 8.99 -12.17
N PHE A 101 -7.45 7.68 -12.39
CA PHE A 101 -7.72 7.03 -13.67
C PHE A 101 -9.13 6.41 -13.70
N TYR A 102 -9.64 5.97 -12.55
CA TYR A 102 -10.98 5.40 -12.38
C TYR A 102 -11.84 6.32 -11.54
N VAL A 103 -12.95 6.78 -12.10
CA VAL A 103 -13.82 7.82 -11.51
C VAL A 103 -14.40 7.43 -10.14
N ASP A 104 -14.69 6.17 -9.92
CA ASP A 104 -15.24 5.64 -8.66
C ASP A 104 -14.30 5.83 -7.45
N PHE A 105 -13.02 6.10 -7.68
CA PHE A 105 -12.08 6.42 -6.61
C PHE A 105 -12.24 7.84 -6.07
N LEU A 106 -12.87 8.76 -6.79
CA LEU A 106 -13.13 10.11 -6.28
C LEU A 106 -13.97 10.06 -4.99
N ASP A 107 -15.04 9.29 -5.01
CA ASP A 107 -15.93 9.14 -3.83
C ASP A 107 -15.21 8.45 -2.66
N ARG A 108 -14.40 7.43 -2.95
CA ARG A 108 -13.60 6.73 -1.93
C ARG A 108 -12.57 7.65 -1.27
N PHE A 109 -11.87 8.45 -2.05
CA PHE A 109 -10.90 9.41 -1.53
C PHE A 109 -11.58 10.52 -0.72
N ALA A 110 -12.68 11.08 -1.19
CA ALA A 110 -13.43 12.09 -0.45
C ALA A 110 -13.92 11.54 0.91
N GLN A 111 -14.48 10.34 0.93
CA GLN A 111 -14.91 9.68 2.17
C GLN A 111 -13.75 9.41 3.13
N ALA A 112 -12.58 9.05 2.60
CA ALA A 112 -11.41 8.81 3.43
C ALA A 112 -10.87 10.11 4.05
N ILE A 113 -10.88 11.21 3.29
CA ILE A 113 -10.44 12.54 3.76
C ILE A 113 -11.34 13.07 4.89
N GLU A 114 -12.62 12.72 4.93
CA GLU A 114 -13.51 13.11 6.05
C GLU A 114 -12.94 12.73 7.42
N ARG A 115 -12.23 11.58 7.48
CA ARG A 115 -11.63 11.04 8.70
C ARG A 115 -10.20 11.50 8.92
N PHE A 116 -9.65 12.29 8.00
CA PHE A 116 -8.27 12.73 8.13
C PHE A 116 -8.13 13.73 9.28
N PRO A 117 -7.12 13.60 10.14
CA PRO A 117 -7.06 14.36 11.40
C PRO A 117 -6.73 15.84 11.22
N VAL A 118 -6.18 16.22 10.07
CA VAL A 118 -5.80 17.60 9.76
C VAL A 118 -6.43 18.06 8.44
N THR A 119 -6.51 19.37 8.24
CA THR A 119 -6.85 19.95 6.94
C THR A 119 -5.69 19.73 5.96
N VAL A 120 -5.99 19.34 4.74
CA VAL A 120 -5.02 19.04 3.68
C VAL A 120 -5.29 19.84 2.43
N ASP A 121 -4.24 20.17 1.71
CA ASP A 121 -4.38 20.71 0.35
C ASP A 121 -4.38 19.54 -0.64
N VAL A 122 -5.38 19.50 -1.52
CA VAL A 122 -5.58 18.41 -2.47
C VAL A 122 -5.12 18.80 -3.86
N TYR A 123 -4.19 18.04 -4.40
CA TYR A 123 -3.67 18.13 -5.76
C TYR A 123 -4.12 16.92 -6.57
N LEU A 124 -5.03 17.14 -7.50
CA LEU A 124 -5.71 16.11 -8.25
C LEU A 124 -5.23 16.08 -9.71
N THR A 125 -4.73 14.95 -10.17
CA THR A 125 -4.52 14.69 -11.59
C THR A 125 -5.57 13.70 -12.09
N LEU A 126 -6.28 14.06 -13.16
CA LEU A 126 -7.39 13.32 -13.73
C LEU A 126 -7.00 12.80 -15.11
N ALA A 127 -7.25 11.53 -15.39
CA ALA A 127 -7.00 10.94 -16.70
C ALA A 127 -8.05 11.34 -17.76
N ASP A 128 -9.19 11.88 -17.32
CA ASP A 128 -10.30 12.26 -18.19
C ASP A 128 -10.95 13.56 -17.70
N ALA A 129 -11.23 14.49 -18.62
CA ALA A 129 -11.84 15.78 -18.32
C ALA A 129 -13.27 15.65 -17.76
N SER A 130 -13.99 14.60 -18.10
CA SER A 130 -15.34 14.34 -17.57
C SER A 130 -15.37 14.15 -16.05
N PHE A 131 -14.23 13.85 -15.43
CA PHE A 131 -14.13 13.65 -13.97
C PHE A 131 -14.05 14.98 -13.20
N GLU A 132 -13.72 16.09 -13.88
CA GLU A 132 -13.41 17.35 -13.22
C GLU A 132 -14.61 17.93 -12.44
N THR A 133 -15.80 17.90 -13.03
CA THR A 133 -17.02 18.38 -12.35
C THR A 133 -17.28 17.59 -11.07
N ARG A 134 -17.18 16.26 -11.12
CA ARG A 134 -17.35 15.41 -9.94
C ARG A 134 -16.28 15.66 -8.90
N ALA A 135 -15.03 15.82 -9.31
CA ALA A 135 -13.93 16.12 -8.40
C ALA A 135 -14.17 17.45 -7.66
N ARG A 136 -14.56 18.50 -8.37
CA ARG A 136 -14.87 19.81 -7.76
C ARG A 136 -16.05 19.75 -6.81
N GLN A 137 -17.09 18.99 -7.12
CA GLN A 137 -18.23 18.78 -6.22
C GLN A 137 -17.83 18.07 -4.91
N LEU A 138 -16.96 17.07 -4.98
CA LEU A 138 -16.56 16.28 -3.82
C LEU A 138 -15.53 16.99 -2.92
N PHE A 139 -14.59 17.71 -3.52
CA PHE A 139 -13.45 18.27 -2.79
C PHE A 139 -13.50 19.78 -2.64
N GLY A 140 -14.26 20.51 -3.49
CA GLY A 140 -14.23 21.98 -3.53
C GLY A 140 -14.75 22.66 -2.27
N GLU A 141 -15.75 22.07 -1.61
CA GLU A 141 -16.34 22.58 -0.36
C GLU A 141 -16.16 21.59 0.80
N HIS A 142 -15.22 20.65 0.65
CA HIS A 142 -15.01 19.64 1.66
C HIS A 142 -14.33 20.23 2.91
N ALA A 143 -14.90 20.03 4.10
CA ALA A 143 -14.45 20.64 5.35
C ALA A 143 -12.97 20.36 5.73
N ARG A 144 -12.40 19.27 5.22
CA ARG A 144 -11.01 18.90 5.44
C ARG A 144 -10.06 19.30 4.31
N VAL A 145 -10.56 19.97 3.27
CA VAL A 145 -9.76 20.45 2.14
C VAL A 145 -9.55 21.94 2.27
N GLY A 146 -8.31 22.36 2.41
CA GLY A 146 -7.93 23.76 2.47
C GLY A 146 -7.86 24.39 1.06
N LYS A 147 -7.17 23.71 0.16
CA LYS A 147 -6.99 24.09 -1.25
C LYS A 147 -7.27 22.90 -2.15
N LEU A 148 -7.92 23.13 -3.27
CA LEU A 148 -8.09 22.13 -4.33
C LEU A 148 -7.46 22.63 -5.62
N GLU A 149 -6.51 21.86 -6.16
CA GLU A 149 -6.05 22.03 -7.53
C GLU A 149 -6.34 20.77 -8.35
N THR A 150 -6.89 20.99 -9.57
CA THR A 150 -7.18 19.90 -10.50
C THR A 150 -6.45 20.12 -11.82
N ARG A 151 -5.91 19.05 -12.40
CA ARG A 151 -5.34 19.04 -13.76
C ARG A 151 -5.79 17.80 -14.51
N VAL A 152 -6.24 17.99 -15.74
CA VAL A 152 -6.46 16.88 -16.67
C VAL A 152 -5.14 16.58 -17.36
N VAL A 153 -4.69 15.35 -17.31
CA VAL A 153 -3.36 14.94 -17.77
C VAL A 153 -3.43 13.78 -18.75
N PRO A 154 -2.53 13.70 -19.73
CA PRO A 154 -2.41 12.53 -20.58
C PRO A 154 -2.09 11.28 -19.75
N ASN A 155 -2.62 10.13 -20.15
CA ASN A 155 -2.30 8.84 -19.52
C ASN A 155 -0.86 8.39 -19.86
N ARG A 156 0.13 9.12 -19.31
CA ARG A 156 1.56 8.87 -19.47
C ARG A 156 2.28 9.02 -18.14
N GLY A 157 3.40 8.29 -17.97
CA GLY A 157 4.21 8.39 -16.76
C GLY A 157 3.64 7.64 -15.56
N ARG A 158 2.65 6.76 -15.79
CA ARG A 158 1.95 5.99 -14.77
C ARG A 158 1.31 6.92 -13.71
N ASN A 159 1.42 6.56 -12.44
CA ASN A 159 0.81 7.28 -11.33
C ASN A 159 1.64 8.46 -10.82
N PHE A 160 2.98 8.34 -10.77
CA PHE A 160 3.86 9.39 -10.25
C PHE A 160 4.17 10.48 -11.28
N GLY A 161 4.35 10.11 -12.55
CA GLY A 161 4.70 11.05 -13.60
C GLY A 161 3.78 12.26 -13.66
N PRO A 162 2.46 12.10 -13.77
CA PRO A 162 1.53 13.22 -13.79
C PRO A 162 1.64 14.15 -12.57
N VAL A 163 1.72 13.59 -11.37
CA VAL A 163 1.79 14.37 -10.13
C VAL A 163 3.08 15.18 -10.06
N LEU A 164 4.23 14.57 -10.37
CA LEU A 164 5.51 15.26 -10.29
C LEU A 164 5.67 16.33 -11.38
N VAL A 165 5.15 16.08 -12.57
CA VAL A 165 5.21 17.05 -13.69
C VAL A 165 4.34 18.26 -13.40
N GLU A 166 3.11 18.04 -12.93
CA GLU A 166 2.15 19.13 -12.72
C GLU A 166 2.37 19.89 -11.41
N TYR A 167 2.79 19.21 -10.37
CA TYR A 167 2.78 19.77 -9.01
C TYR A 167 4.12 19.66 -8.28
N GLY A 168 5.15 19.06 -8.88
CA GLY A 168 6.42 18.81 -8.20
C GLY A 168 7.06 20.07 -7.60
N GLN A 169 6.90 21.23 -8.23
CA GLN A 169 7.40 22.49 -7.69
C GLN A 169 6.56 22.98 -6.51
N ALA A 170 5.24 22.91 -6.62
CA ALA A 170 4.32 23.33 -5.55
C ALA A 170 4.48 22.45 -4.29
N LEU A 171 4.77 21.18 -4.48
CA LEU A 171 4.95 20.23 -3.36
C LEU A 171 6.19 20.54 -2.48
N GLN A 172 7.11 21.34 -2.95
CA GLN A 172 8.28 21.76 -2.15
C GLN A 172 7.90 22.73 -1.00
N GLU A 173 6.71 23.30 -1.03
CA GLU A 173 6.21 24.20 0.02
C GLU A 173 5.55 23.46 1.19
N TYR A 174 5.44 22.12 1.13
CA TYR A 174 4.78 21.29 2.11
C TYR A 174 5.79 20.52 2.96
N ASP A 175 5.45 20.35 4.24
CA ASP A 175 6.24 19.54 5.15
C ASP A 175 6.10 18.05 4.84
N LEU A 176 4.88 17.65 4.42
CA LEU A 176 4.57 16.28 4.02
C LEU A 176 3.66 16.27 2.80
N PHE A 177 3.87 15.30 1.92
CA PHE A 177 2.85 14.97 0.95
C PHE A 177 2.59 13.45 0.93
N CYS A 178 1.33 13.10 0.77
CA CYS A 178 0.90 11.72 0.57
C CYS A 178 0.42 11.55 -0.87
N HIS A 179 0.93 10.53 -1.57
CA HIS A 179 0.51 10.23 -2.92
C HIS A 179 -0.30 8.94 -2.96
N LEU A 180 -1.52 9.04 -3.47
CA LEU A 180 -2.41 7.92 -3.74
C LEU A 180 -2.88 7.94 -5.19
N HIS A 181 -3.23 6.77 -5.70
CA HIS A 181 -3.77 6.66 -7.05
C HIS A 181 -4.86 5.60 -7.15
N SER A 182 -5.79 5.81 -8.07
CA SER A 182 -6.78 4.82 -8.42
C SER A 182 -6.11 3.70 -9.21
N LYS A 183 -6.08 2.49 -8.66
CA LYS A 183 -5.53 1.31 -9.33
C LYS A 183 -6.48 0.14 -9.21
N LYS A 184 -6.81 -0.43 -10.38
CA LYS A 184 -7.49 -1.71 -10.48
C LYS A 184 -6.53 -2.67 -11.16
N SER A 185 -6.06 -3.70 -10.45
CA SER A 185 -5.20 -4.72 -11.05
C SER A 185 -6.06 -5.74 -11.77
N LEU A 186 -6.18 -5.58 -13.08
CA LEU A 186 -7.00 -6.45 -13.93
C LEU A 186 -6.25 -7.70 -14.44
N TYR A 187 -5.00 -7.87 -14.07
CA TYR A 187 -4.12 -8.93 -14.61
C TYR A 187 -4.59 -10.36 -14.34
N SER A 188 -5.43 -10.56 -13.34
CA SER A 188 -5.95 -11.88 -12.97
C SER A 188 -7.40 -12.12 -13.37
N GLY A 189 -7.99 -11.23 -14.18
CA GLY A 189 -9.43 -11.25 -14.50
C GLY A 189 -10.34 -10.94 -13.32
N LYS A 190 -9.77 -10.65 -12.15
CA LYS A 190 -10.49 -10.18 -10.95
C LYS A 190 -9.95 -8.84 -10.54
N GLU A 191 -10.86 -7.93 -10.22
CA GLU A 191 -10.50 -6.63 -9.67
C GLU A 191 -9.83 -6.82 -8.29
N GLN A 192 -8.58 -6.40 -8.17
CA GLN A 192 -7.85 -6.42 -6.91
C GLN A 192 -7.86 -5.03 -6.29
N THR A 193 -8.99 -4.62 -5.76
CA THR A 193 -9.15 -3.34 -5.03
C THR A 193 -8.61 -3.41 -3.61
N GLN A 194 -8.47 -4.58 -3.02
CA GLN A 194 -8.03 -4.78 -1.63
C GLN A 194 -6.73 -4.05 -1.29
N TRP A 195 -5.80 -3.98 -2.25
CA TRP A 195 -4.54 -3.27 -2.03
C TRP A 195 -4.74 -1.74 -1.97
N ALA A 196 -5.60 -1.20 -2.82
CA ALA A 196 -5.93 0.23 -2.80
C ALA A 196 -6.72 0.59 -1.53
N GLU A 197 -7.66 -0.25 -1.12
CA GLU A 197 -8.40 -0.11 0.13
C GLU A 197 -7.48 -0.13 1.35
N TYR A 198 -6.51 -1.04 1.36
CA TYR A 198 -5.49 -1.10 2.40
C TYR A 198 -4.68 0.21 2.49
N LEU A 199 -4.21 0.75 1.35
CA LEU A 199 -3.46 2.00 1.35
C LEU A 199 -4.31 3.19 1.80
N ILE A 200 -5.55 3.29 1.34
CA ILE A 200 -6.47 4.35 1.76
C ILE A 200 -6.71 4.24 3.27
N GLU A 201 -6.99 3.05 3.77
CA GLU A 201 -7.24 2.80 5.19
C GLU A 201 -6.03 3.19 6.07
N TYR A 202 -4.82 2.82 5.66
CA TYR A 202 -3.62 3.09 6.47
C TYR A 202 -3.04 4.49 6.34
N LEU A 203 -3.22 5.15 5.19
CA LEU A 203 -2.64 6.46 4.94
C LEU A 203 -3.60 7.62 5.23
N LEU A 204 -4.91 7.37 5.14
CA LEU A 204 -5.93 8.42 5.32
C LEU A 204 -6.85 8.18 6.52
N ARG A 205 -6.60 7.14 7.31
CA ARG A 205 -7.41 6.84 8.48
C ARG A 205 -7.07 7.74 9.66
N ASP A 206 -8.09 8.23 10.31
CA ASP A 206 -7.98 8.74 11.67
C ASP A 206 -7.67 7.58 12.64
N THR A 207 -6.75 7.82 13.56
CA THR A 207 -6.37 6.88 14.62
C THR A 207 -7.21 7.02 15.87
N SER A 208 -8.32 7.77 15.82
CA SER A 208 -9.25 7.93 16.94
C SER A 208 -10.16 6.73 17.17
#